data_e5d518519b9953686ab3b1d74a9ffaa9
#
_entry.id   e5d518519b9953686ab3b1d74a9ffaa9
#
_cell.length_a   1.000
_cell.length_b   1.000
_cell.length_c   1.000
_cell.angle_alpha   90.00
_cell.angle_beta   90.00
_cell.angle_gamma   90.00
#
_symmetry.space_group_name_H-M   'P 1'
#
loop_
_entity.id
_entity.type
_entity.pdbx_description
1 polymer ?
#
loop_
_entity_poly.entity_id
_entity_poly.type
_entity_poly.pdbx_seq_one_letter_code
_entity_poly.pdbx_strand_id
1 'polypeptide(L)'
;QTVQGGLAALLLLGFIGFVLLAVLLRQKIGILLASAGLFAGLAFLPAPAIVAPQVNGLVWQVWSDDASASARAEGKLVFVDVTADWCITCLANEQAVLFTDEMTEAFSAAEVTYMVADWTNYDPGIGEFVRQHGRNGIPLYVMYSGEPQTPPVILPQLLTTRIMMEALDAVTR
;
A
#
# COMPACT_ATOMS: atom_id res chain seq x y z
N GLN A 1 46.97 65.25 -20.83
CA GLN A 1 45.66 64.71 -21.28
C GLN A 1 45.51 63.17 -21.15
N THR A 2 46.52 62.42 -20.81
CA THR A 2 46.50 60.95 -20.75
C THR A 2 46.04 60.36 -19.40
N VAL A 3 46.11 61.09 -18.31
CA VAL A 3 45.79 60.63 -16.97
C VAL A 3 44.27 60.62 -16.69
N GLN A 4 43.54 61.60 -17.25
CA GLN A 4 42.08 61.69 -17.10
C GLN A 4 41.31 60.59 -17.83
N GLY A 5 41.82 60.12 -18.99
CA GLY A 5 41.20 59.02 -19.74
C GLY A 5 41.32 57.67 -19.04
N GLY A 6 42.43 57.43 -18.34
CA GLY A 6 42.64 56.18 -17.57
C GLY A 6 41.70 56.02 -16.36
N LEU A 7 41.45 57.14 -15.65
CA LEU A 7 40.58 57.16 -14.49
C LEU A 7 39.09 56.86 -14.87
N ALA A 8 38.64 57.47 -15.97
CA ALA A 8 37.30 57.28 -16.51
C ALA A 8 37.07 55.82 -16.97
N ALA A 9 38.07 55.19 -17.60
CA ALA A 9 37.99 53.79 -18.04
C ALA A 9 37.91 52.84 -16.85
N LEU A 10 38.66 53.06 -15.77
CA LEU A 10 38.63 52.30 -14.56
C LEU A 10 37.27 52.36 -13.82
N LEU A 11 36.70 53.60 -13.77
CA LEU A 11 35.39 53.81 -13.17
C LEU A 11 34.26 53.11 -13.99
N LEU A 12 34.32 53.12 -15.31
CA LEU A 12 33.39 52.45 -16.20
C LEU A 12 33.48 50.93 -16.06
N LEU A 13 34.67 50.36 -16.00
CA LEU A 13 34.88 48.93 -15.80
C LEU A 13 34.37 48.48 -14.42
N GLY A 14 34.63 49.28 -13.37
CA GLY A 14 34.10 49.02 -12.02
C GLY A 14 32.59 49.06 -11.97
N PHE A 15 31.95 50.02 -12.64
CA PHE A 15 30.49 50.12 -12.72
C PHE A 15 29.88 48.95 -13.48
N ILE A 16 30.44 48.56 -14.63
CA ILE A 16 29.97 47.37 -15.40
C ILE A 16 30.11 46.11 -14.56
N GLY A 17 31.24 45.92 -13.88
CA GLY A 17 31.47 44.79 -12.99
C GLY A 17 30.44 44.74 -11.85
N PHE A 18 30.13 45.90 -11.25
CA PHE A 18 29.11 45.98 -10.19
C PHE A 18 27.72 45.64 -10.71
N VAL A 19 27.32 46.14 -11.88
CA VAL A 19 26.01 45.85 -12.49
C VAL A 19 25.90 44.39 -12.84
N LEU A 20 26.93 43.78 -13.43
CA LEU A 20 26.96 42.36 -13.74
C LEU A 20 26.83 41.47 -12.48
N LEU A 21 27.58 41.84 -11.43
CA LEU A 21 27.51 41.15 -10.15
C LEU A 21 26.11 41.27 -9.52
N ALA A 22 25.52 42.47 -9.56
CA ALA A 22 24.17 42.69 -9.05
C ALA A 22 23.10 41.86 -9.81
N VAL A 23 23.23 41.77 -11.15
CA VAL A 23 22.34 40.94 -11.98
C VAL A 23 22.51 39.45 -11.65
N LEU A 24 23.74 38.97 -11.54
CA LEU A 24 24.04 37.56 -11.20
C LEU A 24 23.53 37.18 -9.81
N LEU A 25 23.70 38.08 -8.82
CA LEU A 25 23.16 37.87 -7.46
C LEU A 25 21.63 37.84 -7.46
N ARG A 26 20.97 38.72 -8.20
CA ARG A 26 19.52 38.71 -8.35
C ARG A 26 19.02 37.43 -8.98
N GLN A 27 19.69 36.90 -10.01
CA GLN A 27 19.33 35.62 -10.62
C GLN A 27 19.48 34.45 -9.65
N LYS A 28 20.60 34.41 -8.89
CA LYS A 28 20.81 33.34 -7.88
C LYS A 28 19.78 33.40 -6.74
N ILE A 29 19.44 34.59 -6.26
CA ILE A 29 18.40 34.78 -5.25
C ILE A 29 17.02 34.36 -5.79
N GLY A 30 16.71 34.73 -7.04
CA GLY A 30 15.48 34.33 -7.69
C GLY A 30 15.36 32.79 -7.82
N ILE A 31 16.45 32.12 -8.21
CA ILE A 31 16.47 30.63 -8.31
C ILE A 31 16.32 29.99 -6.94
N LEU A 32 16.97 30.52 -5.89
CA LEU A 32 16.86 30.03 -4.53
C LEU A 32 15.45 30.19 -3.97
N LEU A 33 14.80 31.31 -4.21
CA LEU A 33 13.41 31.54 -3.77
C LEU A 33 12.43 30.69 -4.55
N ALA A 34 12.64 30.49 -5.85
CA ALA A 34 11.82 29.60 -6.67
C ALA A 34 11.96 28.13 -6.25
N SER A 35 13.18 27.67 -5.96
CA SER A 35 13.42 26.30 -5.47
C SER A 35 12.84 26.11 -4.07
N ALA A 36 12.96 27.07 -3.16
CA ALA A 36 12.34 27.01 -1.84
C ALA A 36 10.81 26.99 -1.92
N GLY A 37 10.21 27.78 -2.81
CA GLY A 37 8.77 27.77 -3.07
C GLY A 37 8.28 26.45 -3.64
N LEU A 38 9.05 25.85 -4.56
CA LEU A 38 8.74 24.54 -5.13
C LEU A 38 8.79 23.43 -4.06
N PHE A 39 9.83 23.44 -3.20
CA PHE A 39 9.97 22.49 -2.10
C PHE A 39 8.85 22.64 -1.06
N ALA A 40 8.49 23.87 -0.70
CA ALA A 40 7.38 24.13 0.19
C ALA A 40 6.04 23.66 -0.42
N GLY A 41 5.83 23.89 -1.73
CA GLY A 41 4.66 23.43 -2.46
C GLY A 41 4.55 21.89 -2.48
N LEU A 42 5.67 21.18 -2.70
CA LEU A 42 5.68 19.70 -2.65
C LEU A 42 5.36 19.16 -1.26
N ALA A 43 5.77 19.83 -0.19
CA ALA A 43 5.49 19.40 1.19
C ALA A 43 4.00 19.53 1.58
N PHE A 44 3.23 20.33 0.85
CA PHE A 44 1.78 20.50 1.05
C PHE A 44 0.93 19.67 0.09
N LEU A 45 1.54 18.88 -0.80
CA LEU A 45 0.77 17.93 -1.60
C LEU A 45 0.22 16.86 -0.66
N PRO A 46 -1.10 16.59 -0.69
CA PRO A 46 -1.65 15.45 0.03
C PRO A 46 -0.94 14.19 -0.46
N ALA A 47 -0.50 13.35 0.48
CA ALA A 47 0.03 12.04 0.14
C ALA A 47 -0.98 11.32 -0.76
N PRO A 48 -0.54 10.64 -1.84
CA PRO A 48 -1.46 9.87 -2.65
C PRO A 48 -2.20 8.91 -1.74
N ALA A 49 -3.52 8.99 -1.73
CA ALA A 49 -4.34 8.01 -1.04
C ALA A 49 -4.03 6.64 -1.66
N ILE A 50 -3.46 5.73 -0.86
CA ILE A 50 -3.30 4.34 -1.28
C ILE A 50 -4.71 3.78 -1.33
N VAL A 51 -5.28 3.75 -2.54
CA VAL A 51 -6.58 3.09 -2.76
C VAL A 51 -6.34 1.60 -2.59
N ALA A 52 -6.98 1.00 -1.59
CA ALA A 52 -6.92 -0.45 -1.41
C ALA A 52 -7.45 -1.14 -2.68
N PRO A 53 -6.82 -2.23 -3.12
CA PRO A 53 -7.33 -2.99 -4.25
C PRO A 53 -8.76 -3.46 -3.97
N GLN A 54 -9.62 -3.45 -5.00
CA GLN A 54 -11.02 -3.82 -4.88
C GLN A 54 -11.44 -4.68 -6.07
N VAL A 55 -12.24 -5.71 -5.80
CA VAL A 55 -12.94 -6.49 -6.82
C VAL A 55 -14.41 -6.58 -6.40
N ASN A 56 -15.32 -6.19 -7.27
CA ASN A 56 -16.77 -6.17 -7.01
C ASN A 56 -17.16 -5.51 -5.68
N GLY A 57 -16.46 -4.44 -5.29
CA GLY A 57 -16.71 -3.74 -4.02
C GLY A 57 -16.04 -4.36 -2.79
N LEU A 58 -15.50 -5.58 -2.88
CA LEU A 58 -14.71 -6.18 -1.82
C LEU A 58 -13.34 -5.50 -1.74
N VAL A 59 -13.09 -4.84 -0.63
CA VAL A 59 -11.80 -4.21 -0.32
C VAL A 59 -10.90 -5.22 0.36
N TRP A 60 -9.69 -5.38 -0.13
CA TRP A 60 -8.71 -6.26 0.48
C TRP A 60 -7.35 -5.57 0.64
N GLN A 61 -6.51 -6.12 1.46
CA GLN A 61 -5.14 -5.64 1.69
C GLN A 61 -4.13 -6.77 1.48
N VAL A 62 -2.89 -6.39 1.17
CA VAL A 62 -1.80 -7.36 1.08
C VAL A 62 -1.53 -7.96 2.44
N TRP A 63 -1.48 -9.28 2.49
CA TRP A 63 -1.17 -10.01 3.71
C TRP A 63 0.32 -9.85 4.11
N SER A 64 0.55 -9.74 5.39
CA SER A 64 1.83 -9.99 6.04
C SER A 64 1.56 -10.51 7.45
N ASP A 65 2.53 -11.23 8.03
CA ASP A 65 2.42 -11.71 9.41
C ASP A 65 2.11 -10.57 10.38
N ASP A 66 2.82 -9.44 10.25
CA ASP A 66 2.65 -8.26 11.12
C ASP A 66 1.27 -7.62 10.93
N ALA A 67 0.79 -7.48 9.70
CA ALA A 67 -0.53 -6.90 9.43
C ALA A 67 -1.65 -7.80 9.98
N SER A 68 -1.53 -9.12 9.78
CA SER A 68 -2.47 -10.09 10.31
C SER A 68 -2.47 -10.11 11.84
N ALA A 69 -1.28 -10.11 12.46
CA ALA A 69 -1.13 -10.07 13.91
C ALA A 69 -1.70 -8.77 14.51
N SER A 70 -1.45 -7.63 13.88
CA SER A 70 -1.98 -6.32 14.32
C SER A 70 -3.50 -6.29 14.26
N ALA A 71 -4.10 -6.71 13.16
CA ALA A 71 -5.56 -6.73 13.01
C ALA A 71 -6.22 -7.65 14.06
N ARG A 72 -5.63 -8.81 14.31
CA ARG A 72 -6.11 -9.74 15.35
C ARG A 72 -5.94 -9.18 16.77
N ALA A 73 -4.84 -8.47 17.04
CA ALA A 73 -4.63 -7.80 18.33
C ALA A 73 -5.65 -6.67 18.58
N GLU A 74 -6.19 -6.07 17.52
CA GLU A 74 -7.28 -5.09 17.57
C GLU A 74 -8.67 -5.74 17.71
N GLY A 75 -8.75 -7.06 17.79
CA GLY A 75 -10.01 -7.80 17.91
C GLY A 75 -10.81 -7.90 16.61
N LYS A 76 -10.15 -7.69 15.44
CA LYS A 76 -10.82 -7.78 14.15
C LYS A 76 -10.95 -9.23 13.68
N LEU A 77 -12.04 -9.51 12.98
CA LEU A 77 -12.15 -10.72 12.18
C LEU A 77 -11.20 -10.61 10.98
N VAL A 78 -10.37 -11.63 10.75
CA VAL A 78 -9.41 -11.63 9.66
C VAL A 78 -9.63 -12.87 8.78
N PHE A 79 -9.81 -12.65 7.49
CA PHE A 79 -9.82 -13.73 6.50
C PHE A 79 -8.58 -13.63 5.63
N VAL A 80 -7.78 -14.69 5.60
CA VAL A 80 -6.57 -14.77 4.78
C VAL A 80 -6.81 -15.73 3.64
N ASP A 81 -6.66 -15.21 2.41
CA ASP A 81 -6.73 -15.96 1.16
C ASP A 81 -5.32 -16.10 0.60
N VAL A 82 -4.80 -17.32 0.61
CA VAL A 82 -3.50 -17.63 -0.02
C VAL A 82 -3.74 -18.14 -1.42
N THR A 83 -3.38 -17.33 -2.39
CA THR A 83 -3.65 -17.52 -3.82
C THR A 83 -2.40 -17.37 -4.67
N ALA A 84 -2.50 -17.60 -5.98
CA ALA A 84 -1.47 -17.32 -6.96
C ALA A 84 -2.08 -17.30 -8.37
N ASP A 85 -1.50 -16.55 -9.30
CA ASP A 85 -1.94 -16.44 -10.70
C ASP A 85 -1.99 -17.78 -11.44
N TRP A 86 -1.13 -18.73 -11.06
CA TRP A 86 -1.08 -20.09 -11.64
C TRP A 86 -2.01 -21.09 -10.95
N CYS A 87 -2.69 -20.70 -9.86
CA CYS A 87 -3.56 -21.59 -9.08
C CYS A 87 -4.99 -21.59 -9.63
N ILE A 88 -5.29 -22.47 -10.56
CA ILE A 88 -6.62 -22.55 -11.20
C ILE A 88 -7.75 -22.73 -10.17
N THR A 89 -7.54 -23.53 -9.13
CA THR A 89 -8.53 -23.74 -8.06
C THR A 89 -8.77 -22.46 -7.26
N CYS A 90 -7.72 -21.68 -6.98
CA CYS A 90 -7.84 -20.39 -6.30
C CYS A 90 -8.72 -19.43 -7.14
N LEU A 91 -8.34 -19.24 -8.41
CA LEU A 91 -9.09 -18.37 -9.33
C LEU A 91 -10.56 -18.80 -9.49
N ALA A 92 -10.83 -20.11 -9.52
CA ALA A 92 -12.20 -20.62 -9.58
C ALA A 92 -13.00 -20.28 -8.32
N ASN A 93 -12.41 -20.44 -7.13
CA ASN A 93 -13.05 -20.09 -5.86
C ASN A 93 -13.28 -18.58 -5.72
N GLU A 94 -12.30 -17.79 -6.13
CA GLU A 94 -12.41 -16.33 -6.15
C GLU A 94 -13.59 -15.86 -7.00
N GLN A 95 -13.69 -16.35 -8.23
CA GLN A 95 -14.77 -15.95 -9.14
C GLN A 95 -16.14 -16.50 -8.74
N ALA A 96 -16.20 -17.75 -8.28
CA ALA A 96 -17.47 -18.43 -8.03
C ALA A 96 -18.02 -18.18 -6.62
N VAL A 97 -17.16 -17.76 -5.67
CA VAL A 97 -17.54 -17.63 -4.26
C VAL A 97 -17.07 -16.30 -3.67
N LEU A 98 -15.76 -16.04 -3.61
CA LEU A 98 -15.22 -14.95 -2.79
C LEU A 98 -15.57 -13.56 -3.33
N PHE A 99 -15.60 -13.39 -4.66
CA PHE A 99 -15.86 -12.10 -5.31
C PHE A 99 -17.32 -11.95 -5.76
N THR A 100 -18.23 -12.70 -5.16
CA THR A 100 -19.67 -12.53 -5.37
C THR A 100 -20.22 -11.40 -4.52
N ASP A 101 -21.31 -10.76 -4.96
CA ASP A 101 -21.99 -9.70 -4.21
C ASP A 101 -22.42 -10.21 -2.83
N GLU A 102 -22.93 -11.48 -2.75
CA GLU A 102 -23.34 -12.10 -1.50
C GLU A 102 -22.20 -12.18 -0.47
N MET A 103 -21.00 -12.59 -0.90
CA MET A 103 -19.84 -12.66 0.01
C MET A 103 -19.29 -11.27 0.35
N THR A 104 -19.32 -10.34 -0.60
CA THR A 104 -18.92 -8.95 -0.36
C THR A 104 -19.80 -8.31 0.70
N GLU A 105 -21.12 -8.49 0.62
CA GLU A 105 -22.08 -8.01 1.61
C GLU A 105 -21.87 -8.67 2.97
N ALA A 106 -21.68 -10.00 3.00
CA ALA A 106 -21.45 -10.74 4.24
C ALA A 106 -20.16 -10.31 4.96
N PHE A 107 -19.06 -10.16 4.22
CA PHE A 107 -17.79 -9.69 4.78
C PHE A 107 -17.87 -8.24 5.27
N SER A 108 -18.56 -7.39 4.53
CA SER A 108 -18.78 -5.99 4.93
C SER A 108 -19.65 -5.90 6.19
N ALA A 109 -20.73 -6.67 6.28
CA ALA A 109 -21.63 -6.67 7.42
C ALA A 109 -20.96 -7.20 8.71
N ALA A 110 -20.03 -8.14 8.57
CA ALA A 110 -19.24 -8.68 9.67
C ALA A 110 -17.93 -7.95 9.93
N GLU A 111 -17.66 -6.86 9.22
CA GLU A 111 -16.42 -6.06 9.32
C GLU A 111 -15.14 -6.90 9.17
N VAL A 112 -15.17 -7.88 8.27
CA VAL A 112 -14.03 -8.78 8.04
C VAL A 112 -12.89 -8.03 7.37
N THR A 113 -11.70 -8.10 7.95
CA THR A 113 -10.46 -7.67 7.33
C THR A 113 -10.00 -8.77 6.35
N TYR A 114 -10.24 -8.55 5.05
CA TYR A 114 -9.84 -9.49 4.00
C TYR A 114 -8.39 -9.23 3.59
N MET A 115 -7.56 -10.26 3.65
CA MET A 115 -6.14 -10.19 3.31
C MET A 115 -5.80 -11.20 2.23
N VAL A 116 -5.07 -10.78 1.21
CA VAL A 116 -4.58 -11.64 0.13
C VAL A 116 -3.09 -11.87 0.27
N ALA A 117 -2.70 -13.14 0.36
CA ALA A 117 -1.32 -13.61 0.35
C ALA A 117 -1.00 -14.18 -1.04
N ASP A 118 -0.47 -13.33 -1.92
CA ASP A 118 -0.11 -13.72 -3.29
C ASP A 118 1.20 -14.50 -3.32
N TRP A 119 1.09 -15.80 -3.56
CA TRP A 119 2.22 -16.73 -3.65
C TRP A 119 2.68 -17.00 -5.10
N THR A 120 2.33 -16.14 -6.03
CA THR A 120 2.70 -16.29 -7.46
C THR A 120 4.20 -16.45 -7.64
N ASN A 121 4.99 -15.71 -6.86
CA ASN A 121 6.45 -15.70 -6.90
C ASN A 121 7.11 -16.56 -5.82
N TYR A 122 6.36 -17.45 -5.18
CA TYR A 122 6.86 -18.38 -4.15
C TYR A 122 7.54 -17.68 -2.96
N ASP A 123 6.95 -16.59 -2.46
CA ASP A 123 7.45 -15.89 -1.28
C ASP A 123 7.66 -16.89 -0.11
N PRO A 124 8.86 -16.92 0.51
CA PRO A 124 9.17 -17.87 1.57
C PRO A 124 8.32 -17.68 2.84
N GLY A 125 7.92 -16.45 3.17
CA GLY A 125 7.07 -16.13 4.33
C GLY A 125 5.68 -16.70 4.13
N ILE A 126 5.08 -16.51 2.95
CA ILE A 126 3.78 -17.10 2.59
C ILE A 126 3.89 -18.64 2.60
N GLY A 127 4.98 -19.20 2.05
CA GLY A 127 5.22 -20.63 2.08
C GLY A 127 5.32 -21.20 3.51
N GLU A 128 5.92 -20.45 4.45
CA GLU A 128 5.97 -20.82 5.86
C GLU A 128 4.57 -20.75 6.50
N PHE A 129 3.81 -19.71 6.22
CA PHE A 129 2.42 -19.59 6.66
C PHE A 129 1.56 -20.78 6.21
N VAL A 130 1.71 -21.22 4.97
CA VAL A 130 1.03 -22.41 4.44
C VAL A 130 1.39 -23.66 5.24
N ARG A 131 2.69 -23.87 5.54
CA ARG A 131 3.16 -25.02 6.33
C ARG A 131 2.66 -25.01 7.77
N GLN A 132 2.67 -23.82 8.42
CA GLN A 132 2.18 -23.64 9.79
C GLN A 132 0.69 -24.03 9.95
N HIS A 133 -0.10 -23.89 8.88
CA HIS A 133 -1.50 -24.30 8.83
C HIS A 133 -1.69 -25.75 8.34
N GLY A 134 -0.62 -26.56 8.34
CA GLY A 134 -0.68 -27.99 8.00
C GLY A 134 -0.93 -28.25 6.52
N ARG A 135 -0.59 -27.32 5.63
CA ARG A 135 -0.76 -27.46 4.18
C ARG A 135 0.61 -27.50 3.47
N ASN A 136 0.65 -28.17 2.33
CA ASN A 136 1.84 -28.25 1.47
C ASN A 136 1.66 -27.47 0.15
N GLY A 137 0.56 -26.76 0.01
CA GLY A 137 0.22 -25.99 -1.19
C GLY A 137 -1.08 -25.24 -1.02
N ILE A 138 -1.43 -24.51 -2.06
CA ILE A 138 -2.59 -23.63 -2.13
C ILE A 138 -3.70 -24.24 -3.01
N PRO A 139 -4.97 -23.78 -2.87
CA PRO A 139 -5.41 -22.69 -2.00
C PRO A 139 -5.37 -23.04 -0.51
N LEU A 140 -5.10 -22.01 0.30
CA LEU A 140 -5.29 -22.06 1.74
C LEU A 140 -6.15 -20.86 2.16
N TYR A 141 -7.21 -21.13 2.91
CA TYR A 141 -8.12 -20.13 3.45
C TYR A 141 -8.16 -20.25 4.97
N VAL A 142 -7.88 -19.16 5.66
CA VAL A 142 -7.81 -19.11 7.12
C VAL A 142 -8.70 -18.00 7.63
N MET A 143 -9.65 -18.31 8.49
CA MET A 143 -10.54 -17.37 9.13
C MET A 143 -10.22 -17.28 10.62
N TYR A 144 -9.85 -16.08 11.08
CA TYR A 144 -9.59 -15.79 12.48
C TYR A 144 -10.76 -15.06 13.11
N SER A 145 -11.12 -15.42 14.33
CA SER A 145 -12.05 -14.66 15.15
C SER A 145 -11.40 -13.41 15.71
N GLY A 146 -12.19 -12.46 16.25
CA GLY A 146 -11.71 -11.32 17.00
C GLY A 146 -11.03 -11.66 18.33
N GLU A 147 -11.11 -12.94 18.77
CA GLU A 147 -10.49 -13.43 19.99
C GLU A 147 -9.10 -13.99 19.70
N PRO A 148 -7.99 -13.34 20.12
CA PRO A 148 -6.62 -13.75 19.74
C PRO A 148 -6.24 -15.16 20.15
N GLN A 149 -6.87 -15.72 21.20
CA GLN A 149 -6.57 -17.05 21.74
C GLN A 149 -7.39 -18.15 21.05
N THR A 150 -8.38 -17.80 20.26
CA THR A 150 -9.22 -18.79 19.56
C THR A 150 -8.46 -19.34 18.34
N PRO A 151 -8.37 -20.68 18.20
CA PRO A 151 -7.78 -21.27 17.02
C PRO A 151 -8.51 -20.83 15.74
N PRO A 152 -7.78 -20.58 14.64
CA PRO A 152 -8.40 -20.20 13.39
C PRO A 152 -9.21 -21.36 12.77
N VAL A 153 -10.22 -21.01 12.00
CA VAL A 153 -10.95 -21.96 11.14
C VAL A 153 -10.20 -22.07 9.81
N ILE A 154 -9.69 -23.26 9.51
CA ILE A 154 -9.05 -23.57 8.23
C ILE A 154 -10.09 -24.18 7.31
N LEU A 155 -10.38 -23.50 6.20
CA LEU A 155 -11.41 -23.92 5.27
C LEU A 155 -10.88 -24.98 4.28
N PRO A 156 -11.78 -25.76 3.64
CA PRO A 156 -11.40 -26.68 2.59
C PRO A 156 -10.91 -25.95 1.34
N GLN A 157 -10.13 -26.64 0.51
CA GLN A 157 -9.57 -26.08 -0.73
C GLN A 157 -10.64 -25.75 -1.79
N LEU A 158 -11.79 -26.41 -1.77
CA LEU A 158 -12.93 -26.07 -2.61
C LEU A 158 -13.98 -25.37 -1.75
N LEU A 159 -14.26 -24.13 -2.11
CA LEU A 159 -15.22 -23.29 -1.41
C LEU A 159 -16.63 -23.43 -2.00
N THR A 160 -17.59 -23.17 -1.14
CA THR A 160 -18.97 -22.85 -1.52
C THR A 160 -19.45 -21.72 -0.62
N THR A 161 -20.43 -20.95 -1.06
CA THR A 161 -21.03 -19.88 -0.23
C THR A 161 -21.46 -20.42 1.14
N ARG A 162 -22.06 -21.63 1.19
CA ARG A 162 -22.45 -22.27 2.45
C ARG A 162 -21.27 -22.49 3.40
N ILE A 163 -20.13 -22.98 2.91
CA ILE A 163 -18.92 -23.19 3.73
C ILE A 163 -18.40 -21.87 4.27
N MET A 164 -18.40 -20.82 3.44
CA MET A 164 -17.96 -19.50 3.85
C MET A 164 -18.87 -18.90 4.93
N MET A 165 -20.18 -19.01 4.75
CA MET A 165 -21.16 -18.52 5.74
C MET A 165 -21.08 -19.28 7.06
N GLU A 166 -20.93 -20.62 7.03
CA GLU A 166 -20.72 -21.44 8.23
C GLU A 166 -19.42 -21.05 8.98
N ALA A 167 -18.33 -20.77 8.24
CA ALA A 167 -17.07 -20.32 8.83
C ALA A 167 -17.21 -18.92 9.45
N LEU A 168 -17.90 -18.01 8.77
CA LEU A 168 -18.17 -16.66 9.27
C LEU A 168 -19.00 -16.71 10.56
N ASP A 169 -20.07 -17.50 10.58
CA ASP A 169 -20.90 -17.73 11.77
C ASP A 169 -20.08 -18.30 12.95
N ALA A 170 -19.13 -19.19 12.67
CA ALA A 170 -18.29 -19.79 13.70
C ALA A 170 -17.34 -18.80 14.38
N VAL A 171 -16.91 -17.75 13.69
CA VAL A 171 -15.95 -16.76 14.23
C VAL A 171 -16.63 -15.49 14.76
N THR A 172 -17.92 -15.30 14.51
CA THR A 172 -18.70 -14.15 14.98
C THR A 172 -19.47 -14.43 16.29
N ARG A 173 -19.51 -15.67 16.74
CA ARG A 173 -20.17 -16.09 18.00
C ARG A 173 -19.24 -15.91 19.20
#